data_fd7049192b587e50327c6acf95dc1299
#
_entry.id   fd7049192b587e50327c6acf95dc1299
#
_cell.length_a   1.000
_cell.length_b   1.000
_cell.length_c   1.000
_cell.angle_alpha   90.00
_cell.angle_beta   90.00
_cell.angle_gamma   90.00
#
_symmetry.space_group_name_H-M   'P 1'
#
loop_
_entity.id
_entity.type
_entity.pdbx_description
1 polymer ?
#
loop_
_entity_poly.entity_id
_entity_poly.type
_entity_poly.pdbx_seq_one_letter_code
_entity_poly.pdbx_strand_id
1 'polypeptide(L)'
;MIRNYTPADEAALLDLWNTSGTTLGFAPLDLEHFRGLLTRHPDFSMEYTFVLEVQGKVLGFANGCTGDHIPKGDVRGYVSCVILSSEADTAENTALLLAALEDAFRKAGRHYSAVTFFNPIRLPWILPGTPGHQHNNAPGIALD
;
A
#
# COMPACT_ATOMS: atom_id res chain seq x y z
N MET A 1 1.58 16.70 -3.53
CA MET A 1 0.37 16.75 -2.68
C MET A 1 -0.11 15.33 -2.36
N ILE A 2 -0.43 15.09 -1.12
CA ILE A 2 -0.99 13.81 -0.68
C ILE A 2 -2.51 13.97 -0.58
N ARG A 3 -3.26 13.07 -1.18
CA ARG A 3 -4.72 13.01 -1.09
C ARG A 3 -5.22 11.58 -1.07
N ASN A 4 -6.47 11.38 -0.73
CA ASN A 4 -7.08 10.05 -0.80
C ASN A 4 -7.20 9.58 -2.25
N TYR A 5 -7.13 8.27 -2.40
CA TYR A 5 -7.43 7.57 -3.65
C TYR A 5 -8.89 7.78 -4.05
N THR A 6 -9.12 7.87 -5.35
CA THR A 6 -10.45 7.76 -5.95
C THR A 6 -10.41 6.70 -7.05
N PRO A 7 -11.57 6.14 -7.46
CA PRO A 7 -11.59 5.14 -8.54
C PRO A 7 -10.96 5.60 -9.86
N ALA A 8 -10.91 6.90 -10.11
CA ALA A 8 -10.23 7.47 -11.28
C ALA A 8 -8.71 7.23 -11.27
N ASP A 9 -8.14 6.94 -10.11
CA ASP A 9 -6.70 6.69 -9.95
C ASP A 9 -6.31 5.23 -10.22
N GLU A 10 -7.27 4.32 -10.39
CA GLU A 10 -6.99 2.88 -10.46
C GLU A 10 -5.98 2.52 -11.54
N ALA A 11 -6.11 3.09 -12.74
CA ALA A 11 -5.18 2.82 -13.83
C ALA A 11 -3.75 3.29 -13.50
N ALA A 12 -3.62 4.43 -12.83
CA ALA A 12 -2.33 4.94 -12.40
C ALA A 12 -1.69 4.05 -11.32
N LEU A 13 -2.50 3.53 -10.39
CA LEU A 13 -2.01 2.61 -9.37
C LEU A 13 -1.53 1.29 -9.98
N LEU A 14 -2.27 0.74 -10.94
CA LEU A 14 -1.86 -0.47 -11.64
C LEU A 14 -0.55 -0.25 -12.40
N ASP A 15 -0.41 0.89 -13.07
CA ASP A 15 0.83 1.24 -13.77
C ASP A 15 2.02 1.34 -12.78
N LEU A 16 1.84 2.04 -11.67
CA LEU A 16 2.87 2.11 -10.62
C LEU A 16 3.22 0.72 -10.06
N TRP A 17 2.23 -0.14 -9.86
CA TRP A 17 2.45 -1.51 -9.42
C TRP A 17 3.37 -2.25 -10.39
N ASN A 18 3.06 -2.21 -11.68
CA ASN A 18 3.77 -2.96 -12.70
C ASN A 18 5.11 -2.35 -13.12
N THR A 19 5.32 -1.04 -12.93
CA THR A 19 6.59 -0.39 -13.24
C THR A 19 7.52 -0.30 -12.04
N SER A 20 7.02 0.14 -10.90
CA SER A 20 7.83 0.38 -9.69
C SER A 20 7.63 -0.69 -8.64
N GLY A 21 6.43 -1.22 -8.46
CA GLY A 21 6.17 -2.30 -7.50
C GLY A 21 6.94 -3.57 -7.83
N THR A 22 7.08 -3.90 -9.09
CA THR A 22 7.84 -5.08 -9.51
C THR A 22 9.34 -4.96 -9.20
N THR A 23 9.89 -3.77 -9.18
CA THR A 23 11.28 -3.55 -8.76
C THR A 23 11.46 -3.73 -7.25
N LEU A 24 10.38 -3.59 -6.47
CA LEU A 24 10.37 -3.84 -5.04
C LEU A 24 10.14 -5.31 -4.67
N GLY A 25 9.81 -6.15 -5.65
CA GLY A 25 9.57 -7.56 -5.44
C GLY A 25 8.11 -8.00 -5.55
N PHE A 26 7.18 -7.12 -5.87
CA PHE A 26 5.80 -7.52 -6.14
C PHE A 26 5.70 -8.25 -7.48
N ALA A 27 4.82 -9.26 -7.56
CA ALA A 27 4.54 -9.93 -8.82
C ALA A 27 3.74 -9.00 -9.75
N PRO A 28 4.03 -8.99 -11.07
CA PRO A 28 3.23 -8.21 -12.01
C PRO A 28 1.78 -8.72 -12.06
N LEU A 29 0.84 -7.79 -12.24
CA LEU A 29 -0.59 -8.10 -12.24
C LEU A 29 -1.27 -7.48 -13.45
N ASP A 30 -2.29 -8.18 -13.97
CA ASP A 30 -3.27 -7.57 -14.85
C ASP A 30 -4.36 -6.85 -14.02
N LEU A 31 -5.26 -6.14 -14.69
CA LEU A 31 -6.28 -5.34 -14.02
C LEU A 31 -7.20 -6.18 -13.14
N GLU A 32 -7.63 -7.35 -13.63
CA GLU A 32 -8.57 -8.19 -12.88
C GLU A 32 -7.92 -8.76 -11.61
N HIS A 33 -6.68 -9.22 -11.69
CA HIS A 33 -5.95 -9.69 -10.52
C HIS A 33 -5.62 -8.57 -9.55
N PHE A 34 -5.24 -7.40 -10.06
CA PHE A 34 -5.01 -6.21 -9.23
C PHE A 34 -6.27 -5.81 -8.45
N ARG A 35 -7.42 -5.79 -9.12
CA ARG A 35 -8.70 -5.51 -8.46
C ARG A 35 -9.03 -6.53 -7.39
N GLY A 36 -8.88 -7.82 -7.70
CA GLY A 36 -9.16 -8.89 -6.74
C GLY A 36 -8.28 -8.85 -5.50
N LEU A 37 -7.01 -8.49 -5.67
CA LEU A 37 -6.04 -8.43 -4.57
C LEU A 37 -6.08 -7.13 -3.79
N LEU A 38 -6.47 -6.02 -4.39
CA LEU A 38 -6.44 -4.71 -3.75
C LEU A 38 -7.79 -4.00 -3.81
N THR A 39 -8.16 -3.41 -4.94
CA THR A 39 -9.26 -2.44 -4.99
C THR A 39 -10.64 -3.04 -4.74
N ARG A 40 -10.82 -4.34 -4.94
CA ARG A 40 -12.04 -5.09 -4.59
C ARG A 40 -11.87 -5.98 -3.37
N HIS A 41 -10.72 -5.92 -2.70
CA HIS A 41 -10.51 -6.67 -1.45
C HIS A 41 -11.49 -6.18 -0.38
N PRO A 42 -12.10 -7.09 0.43
CA PRO A 42 -13.05 -6.69 1.48
C PRO A 42 -12.50 -5.66 2.48
N ASP A 43 -11.22 -5.69 2.74
CA ASP A 43 -10.57 -4.77 3.67
C ASP A 43 -10.00 -3.51 3.02
N PHE A 44 -10.17 -3.35 1.71
CA PHE A 44 -9.77 -2.14 1.01
C PHE A 44 -10.72 -0.99 1.36
N SER A 45 -10.14 0.18 1.65
CA SER A 45 -10.90 1.40 1.86
C SER A 45 -10.18 2.59 1.25
N MET A 46 -10.92 3.46 0.59
CA MET A 46 -10.39 4.74 0.11
C MET A 46 -9.90 5.62 1.25
N GLU A 47 -10.47 5.47 2.45
CA GLU A 47 -10.06 6.20 3.64
C GLU A 47 -8.61 5.89 4.05
N TYR A 48 -8.16 4.68 3.77
CA TYR A 48 -6.79 4.22 4.09
C TYR A 48 -5.95 3.97 2.84
N THR A 49 -6.24 4.70 1.78
CA THR A 49 -5.46 4.66 0.54
C THR A 49 -5.16 6.09 0.09
N PHE A 50 -3.88 6.40 0.01
CA PHE A 50 -3.40 7.74 -0.32
C PHE A 50 -2.55 7.73 -1.57
N VAL A 51 -2.65 8.79 -2.36
CA VAL A 51 -1.83 8.99 -3.55
C VAL A 51 -0.98 10.24 -3.39
N LEU A 52 0.22 10.19 -3.95
CA LEU A 52 1.10 11.34 -4.13
C LEU A 52 0.87 11.87 -5.53
N GLU A 53 0.31 13.07 -5.62
CA GLU A 53 0.04 13.74 -6.89
C GLU A 53 0.94 14.95 -7.03
N VAL A 54 1.62 15.03 -8.17
CA VAL A 54 2.49 16.15 -8.52
C VAL A 54 2.11 16.62 -9.91
N GLN A 55 1.70 17.88 -10.04
CA GLN A 55 1.30 18.48 -11.32
C GLN A 55 0.25 17.64 -12.07
N GLY A 56 -0.75 17.15 -11.34
CA GLY A 56 -1.83 16.35 -11.91
C GLY A 56 -1.49 14.89 -12.21
N LYS A 57 -0.28 14.45 -11.90
CA LYS A 57 0.18 13.09 -12.16
C LYS A 57 0.35 12.32 -10.84
N VAL A 58 -0.16 11.10 -10.78
CA VAL A 58 0.02 10.21 -9.62
C VAL A 58 1.40 9.55 -9.72
N LEU A 59 2.28 9.87 -8.78
CA LEU A 59 3.66 9.40 -8.73
C LEU A 59 3.92 8.40 -7.61
N GLY A 60 2.92 8.10 -6.81
CA GLY A 60 3.06 7.14 -5.73
C GLY A 60 1.75 6.89 -5.03
N PHE A 61 1.69 5.80 -4.26
CA PHE A 61 0.56 5.52 -3.40
C PHE A 61 0.94 4.68 -2.20
N ALA A 62 0.11 4.75 -1.17
CA ALA A 62 0.18 3.89 0.00
C ALA A 62 -1.21 3.36 0.31
N ASN A 63 -1.27 2.10 0.73
CA ASN A 63 -2.50 1.46 1.17
C ASN A 63 -2.30 0.85 2.54
N GLY A 64 -3.36 0.91 3.33
CA GLY A 64 -3.43 0.24 4.61
C GLY A 64 -4.85 -0.21 4.90
N CYS A 65 -5.05 -0.87 6.03
CA CYS A 65 -6.36 -1.29 6.51
C CYS A 65 -6.41 -1.34 8.02
N THR A 66 -7.60 -1.21 8.55
CA THR A 66 -7.90 -1.36 9.98
C THR A 66 -9.39 -1.67 10.14
N GLY A 67 -9.78 -2.16 11.30
CA GLY A 67 -11.18 -2.44 11.59
C GLY A 67 -11.34 -3.49 12.70
N ASP A 68 -12.46 -3.46 13.41
CA ASP A 68 -12.71 -4.36 14.52
C ASP A 68 -12.84 -5.84 14.10
N HIS A 69 -13.15 -6.07 12.82
CA HIS A 69 -13.22 -7.41 12.21
C HIS A 69 -11.86 -8.00 11.86
N ILE A 70 -10.79 -7.19 11.93
CA ILE A 70 -9.41 -7.60 11.64
C ILE A 70 -8.71 -7.95 12.95
N PRO A 71 -7.94 -9.07 13.04
CA PRO A 71 -7.19 -9.39 14.24
C PRO A 71 -6.30 -8.23 14.68
N LYS A 72 -6.52 -7.74 15.93
CA LYS A 72 -5.87 -6.55 16.49
C LYS A 72 -6.12 -5.25 15.72
N GLY A 73 -7.02 -5.24 14.77
CA GLY A 73 -7.38 -4.06 13.99
C GLY A 73 -8.19 -3.03 14.77
N ASP A 74 -8.61 -3.36 15.98
CA ASP A 74 -9.22 -2.44 16.94
C ASP A 74 -8.18 -1.49 17.58
N VAL A 75 -6.91 -1.87 17.59
CA VAL A 75 -5.82 -1.08 18.21
C VAL A 75 -4.73 -0.70 17.22
N ARG A 76 -4.65 -1.34 16.05
CA ARG A 76 -3.61 -1.06 15.07
C ARG A 76 -4.15 -0.91 13.64
N GLY A 77 -3.45 -0.10 12.85
CA GLY A 77 -3.57 -0.08 11.41
C GLY A 77 -2.47 -0.92 10.78
N TYR A 78 -2.76 -1.55 9.65
CA TYR A 78 -1.80 -2.33 8.88
C TYR A 78 -1.43 -1.57 7.60
N VAL A 79 -0.14 -1.42 7.35
CA VAL A 79 0.38 -0.88 6.09
C VAL A 79 0.57 -2.03 5.12
N SER A 80 -0.15 -2.00 4.00
CA SER A 80 -0.09 -3.06 2.99
C SER A 80 1.03 -2.84 1.99
N CYS A 81 1.18 -1.61 1.50
CA CYS A 81 2.25 -1.25 0.57
C CYS A 81 2.47 0.27 0.53
N VAL A 82 3.67 0.65 0.13
CA VAL A 82 4.04 2.00 -0.30
C VAL A 82 4.83 1.85 -1.58
N ILE A 83 4.33 2.40 -2.68
CA ILE A 83 4.97 2.31 -3.99
C ILE A 83 5.12 3.72 -4.56
N LEU A 84 6.34 4.06 -4.96
CA LEU A 84 6.68 5.34 -5.57
C LEU A 84 7.29 5.11 -6.94
N SER A 85 6.98 5.99 -7.90
CA SER A 85 7.70 6.00 -9.17
C SER A 85 9.18 6.31 -8.94
N SER A 86 10.05 5.91 -9.87
CA SER A 86 11.49 6.16 -9.75
C SER A 86 11.83 7.64 -9.62
N GLU A 87 11.04 8.52 -10.23
CA GLU A 87 11.24 9.97 -10.16
C GLU A 87 10.83 10.59 -8.82
N ALA A 88 10.02 9.88 -8.02
CA ALA A 88 9.52 10.34 -6.72
C ALA A 88 9.99 9.47 -5.56
N ASP A 89 10.86 8.50 -5.81
CA ASP A 89 11.33 7.53 -4.81
C ASP A 89 12.37 8.18 -3.88
N THR A 90 11.86 8.90 -2.89
CA THR A 90 12.67 9.54 -1.86
C THR A 90 12.15 9.15 -0.48
N ALA A 91 13.04 9.18 0.52
CA ALA A 91 12.66 8.96 1.92
C ALA A 91 11.60 9.96 2.39
N GLU A 92 11.68 11.20 1.92
CA GLU A 92 10.70 12.24 2.24
C GLU A 92 9.30 11.87 1.74
N ASN A 93 9.17 11.45 0.49
CA ASN A 93 7.88 11.08 -0.09
C ASN A 93 7.30 9.81 0.57
N THR A 94 8.13 8.83 0.89
CA THR A 94 7.72 7.67 1.69
C THR A 94 7.16 8.11 3.05
N ALA A 95 7.88 9.00 3.73
CA ALA A 95 7.44 9.51 5.04
C ALA A 95 6.13 10.29 4.95
N LEU A 96 5.91 11.06 3.89
CA LEU A 96 4.65 11.78 3.68
C LEU A 96 3.46 10.84 3.52
N LEU A 97 3.62 9.77 2.73
CA LEU A 97 2.57 8.77 2.54
C LEU A 97 2.29 8.00 3.83
N LEU A 98 3.32 7.57 4.54
CA LEU A 98 3.16 6.88 5.82
C LEU A 98 2.51 7.78 6.86
N ALA A 99 2.88 9.07 6.92
CA ALA A 99 2.28 10.01 7.85
C ALA A 99 0.77 10.20 7.58
N ALA A 100 0.36 10.21 6.31
CA ALA A 100 -1.05 10.28 5.95
C ALA A 100 -1.83 9.05 6.44
N LEU A 101 -1.26 7.84 6.27
CA LEU A 101 -1.85 6.61 6.79
C LEU A 101 -1.93 6.62 8.32
N GLU A 102 -0.85 6.99 8.99
CA GLU A 102 -0.81 7.03 10.45
C GLU A 102 -1.81 8.03 11.01
N ASP A 103 -1.97 9.19 10.35
CA ASP A 103 -2.97 10.18 10.74
C ASP A 103 -4.40 9.62 10.59
N ALA A 104 -4.68 8.92 9.50
CA ALA A 104 -5.97 8.26 9.29
C ALA A 104 -6.23 7.19 10.34
N PHE A 105 -5.24 6.38 10.69
CA PHE A 105 -5.35 5.38 11.76
C PHE A 105 -5.60 6.03 13.12
N ARG A 106 -4.91 7.12 13.40
CA ARG A 106 -5.07 7.89 14.65
C ARG A 106 -6.49 8.45 14.78
N LYS A 107 -7.05 8.98 13.68
CA LYS A 107 -8.43 9.46 13.63
C LYS A 107 -9.45 8.33 13.83
N ALA A 108 -9.10 7.10 13.47
CA ALA A 108 -9.91 5.91 13.72
C ALA A 108 -9.73 5.35 15.14
N GLY A 109 -8.94 6.00 16.00
CA GLY A 109 -8.69 5.56 17.38
C GLY A 109 -7.65 4.45 17.50
N ARG A 110 -6.80 4.23 16.49
CA ARG A 110 -5.74 3.22 16.55
C ARG A 110 -4.48 3.80 17.17
N HIS A 111 -3.74 2.95 17.91
CA HIS A 111 -2.55 3.37 18.65
C HIS A 111 -1.25 2.96 17.99
N TYR A 112 -1.31 2.00 17.05
CA TYR A 112 -0.14 1.42 16.39
C TYR A 112 -0.35 1.33 14.89
N SER A 113 0.73 1.46 14.14
CA SER A 113 0.79 1.01 12.75
C SER A 113 1.75 -0.17 12.65
N ALA A 114 1.44 -1.12 11.77
CA ALA A 114 2.22 -2.35 11.64
C ALA A 114 2.48 -2.70 10.18
N VAL A 115 3.72 -3.08 9.90
CA VAL A 115 4.14 -3.71 8.65
C VAL A 115 4.54 -5.13 9.03
N THR A 116 3.68 -6.11 8.79
CA THR A 116 3.87 -7.47 9.32
C THR A 116 3.56 -8.55 8.30
N PHE A 117 3.97 -9.79 8.62
CA PHE A 117 3.63 -10.97 7.83
C PHE A 117 2.13 -11.31 7.84
N PHE A 118 1.39 -10.81 8.80
CA PHE A 118 -0.03 -11.12 8.99
C PHE A 118 -0.94 -9.98 8.54
N ASN A 119 -0.54 -9.27 7.49
CA ASN A 119 -1.35 -8.19 6.93
C ASN A 119 -2.64 -8.79 6.34
N PRO A 120 -3.83 -8.24 6.65
CA PRO A 120 -5.10 -8.71 6.09
C PRO A 120 -5.16 -8.62 4.57
N ILE A 121 -4.58 -7.59 3.97
CA ILE A 121 -4.43 -7.46 2.52
C ILE A 121 -3.10 -8.09 2.13
N ARG A 122 -3.16 -9.28 1.54
CA ARG A 122 -1.98 -10.07 1.17
C ARG A 122 -1.62 -9.81 -0.28
N LEU A 123 -0.64 -8.96 -0.49
CA LEU A 123 -0.17 -8.63 -1.82
C LEU A 123 0.93 -9.62 -2.26
N PRO A 124 0.96 -10.00 -3.55
CA PRO A 124 1.90 -11.02 -4.05
C PRO A 124 3.32 -10.44 -4.16
N TRP A 125 4.14 -10.77 -3.18
CA TRP A 125 5.54 -10.40 -3.11
C TRP A 125 6.42 -11.63 -3.27
N ILE A 126 7.32 -11.62 -4.24
CA ILE A 126 8.21 -12.74 -4.56
C ILE A 126 9.62 -12.37 -4.14
N LEU A 127 10.22 -13.20 -3.27
CA LEU A 127 11.62 -13.04 -2.90
C LEU A 127 12.51 -13.43 -4.06
N PRO A 128 13.52 -12.62 -4.39
CA PRO A 128 14.52 -13.00 -5.40
C PRO A 128 15.20 -14.32 -5.03
N GLY A 129 15.32 -15.24 -6.00
CA GLY A 129 15.95 -16.54 -5.80
C GLY A 129 15.08 -17.60 -5.11
N THR A 130 13.82 -17.28 -4.76
CA THR A 130 12.88 -18.22 -4.15
C THR A 130 11.56 -18.23 -4.92
N PRO A 131 11.51 -18.81 -6.13
CA PRO A 131 10.29 -18.80 -6.94
C PRO A 131 9.11 -19.43 -6.20
N GLY A 132 7.95 -18.79 -6.26
CA GLY A 132 6.72 -19.26 -5.65
C GLY A 132 6.54 -18.92 -4.18
N HIS A 133 7.53 -18.34 -3.52
CA HIS A 133 7.38 -17.83 -2.15
C HIS A 133 6.79 -16.43 -2.17
N GLN A 134 5.72 -16.24 -1.38
CA GLN A 134 5.06 -14.95 -1.21
C GLN A 134 5.08 -14.54 0.25
N HIS A 135 5.22 -13.25 0.51
CA HIS A 135 5.23 -12.67 1.85
C HIS A 135 4.18 -11.58 1.97
N ASN A 136 3.71 -11.35 3.21
CA ASN A 136 2.71 -10.31 3.52
C ASN A 136 3.35 -9.00 3.94
N ASN A 137 4.67 -8.93 4.01
CA ASN A 137 5.34 -7.67 4.33
C ASN A 137 5.19 -6.69 3.17
N ALA A 138 5.05 -5.43 3.48
CA ALA A 138 5.09 -4.39 2.47
C ALA A 138 6.53 -4.21 1.99
N PRO A 139 6.86 -4.62 0.73
CA PRO A 139 8.22 -4.42 0.23
C PRO A 139 8.53 -2.93 0.08
N GLY A 140 9.81 -2.60 0.16
CA GLY A 140 10.27 -1.22 0.07
C GLY A 140 10.17 -0.44 1.37
N ILE A 141 9.61 -1.01 2.44
CA ILE A 141 9.60 -0.41 3.78
C ILE A 141 10.61 -1.14 4.63
N ALA A 142 11.59 -0.40 5.17
CA ALA A 142 12.54 -0.97 6.09
C ALA A 142 11.83 -1.40 7.37
N LEU A 143 12.10 -2.63 7.80
CA LEU A 143 11.66 -3.12 9.10
C LEU A 143 12.80 -2.89 10.09
N ASP A 144 12.55 -2.05 11.06
CA ASP A 144 13.49 -1.80 12.15
C ASP A 144 13.46 -2.90 13.20
#